data_ce41a68c13316e4217878c86787ab297
#
_entry.id   ce41a68c13316e4217878c86787ab297
#
_cell.length_a   1.000
_cell.length_b   1.000
_cell.length_c   1.000
_cell.angle_alpha   90.00
_cell.angle_beta   90.00
_cell.angle_gamma   90.00
#
_symmetry.space_group_name_H-M   'P 1'
#
loop_
_entity.id
_entity.type
_entity.pdbx_description
1 polymer ?
#
loop_
_entity_poly.entity_id
_entity_poly.type
_entity_poly.pdbx_seq_one_letter_code
_entity_poly.pdbx_strand_id
1 'polypeptide(L)'
;MVQFFKKGTSTFFAVETDHRLSPEELEKLTWAFSGARALTATSVKGRFVGPRREMITPWSTNAVEIAQNMGLSGITRIEQFTRVADGEEPVYDRMLSRLYDGLNSRVFDVNRKPDPIVRIENIHEYNLSEGLALSPDEEAYLEGLAKKLGRPLTDSEVFGFSQVNSEHCRHKIFNGTFVIDGEEKPLSLFKLIKKTSQENPNGLVSAYKDNVAFLEGPTVDQFYPVNPDRPDYFEVKDLKTVISLKAETHNFPTTVEPFNGAATGTGGEIRDRLGGGKASLPIAGTAVYMTSYPRLSAEHRWELMMNPRVWLYQTPAEILIKASNGASDFGNKFGQPLICGSLLTFEHEENERKYAYDKVIMLAGGVG
;
A
#
# COMPACT_ATOMS: atom_id res chain seq x y z
N MET A 1 -10.59 20.73 20.40
CA MET A 1 -11.77 21.52 19.88
C MET A 1 -11.85 21.37 18.39
N VAL A 2 -13.04 21.62 17.77
CA VAL A 2 -13.15 21.53 16.30
C VAL A 2 -13.65 22.88 15.77
N GLN A 3 -12.89 23.45 14.83
CA GLN A 3 -13.23 24.68 14.08
C GLN A 3 -13.69 24.28 12.69
N PHE A 4 -14.82 24.82 12.23
CA PHE A 4 -15.35 24.58 10.90
C PHE A 4 -15.07 25.72 9.95
N PHE A 5 -14.80 25.37 8.69
CA PHE A 5 -14.70 26.31 7.57
C PHE A 5 -15.65 25.89 6.45
N LYS A 6 -16.14 26.85 5.68
CA LYS A 6 -17.01 26.61 4.54
C LYS A 6 -16.45 27.27 3.29
N LYS A 7 -16.35 26.50 2.21
CA LYS A 7 -15.97 26.96 0.86
C LYS A 7 -17.12 26.70 -0.12
N GLY A 8 -17.62 27.77 -0.73
CA GLY A 8 -18.77 27.66 -1.65
C GLY A 8 -20.02 27.15 -0.96
N THR A 9 -20.80 26.30 -1.66
CA THR A 9 -22.07 25.77 -1.16
C THR A 9 -21.94 24.38 -0.52
N SER A 10 -20.99 23.56 -0.97
CA SER A 10 -20.92 22.15 -0.68
C SER A 10 -19.70 21.71 0.13
N THR A 11 -18.58 22.46 0.12
CA THR A 11 -17.33 22.02 0.76
C THR A 11 -17.17 22.59 2.15
N PHE A 12 -16.86 21.71 3.11
CA PHE A 12 -16.60 22.07 4.50
C PHE A 12 -15.28 21.45 4.95
N PHE A 13 -14.56 22.16 5.82
CA PHE A 13 -13.39 21.62 6.49
C PHE A 13 -13.63 21.62 7.99
N ALA A 14 -13.19 20.56 8.64
CA ALA A 14 -13.16 20.46 10.09
C ALA A 14 -11.69 20.40 10.53
N VAL A 15 -11.30 21.31 11.40
CA VAL A 15 -9.95 21.45 11.96
C VAL A 15 -10.00 21.12 13.43
N GLU A 16 -9.34 20.02 13.82
CA GLU A 16 -9.16 19.66 15.23
C GLU A 16 -7.94 20.36 15.79
N THR A 17 -8.12 21.02 16.93
CA THR A 17 -7.08 21.81 17.58
C THR A 17 -7.18 21.68 19.11
N ASP A 18 -6.06 21.78 19.78
CA ASP A 18 -5.95 21.74 21.25
C ASP A 18 -6.33 23.07 21.92
N HIS A 19 -6.34 24.18 21.17
CA HIS A 19 -6.65 25.51 21.65
C HIS A 19 -7.65 26.25 20.72
N ARG A 20 -8.16 27.40 21.17
CA ARG A 20 -9.00 28.26 20.35
C ARG A 20 -8.12 29.05 19.37
N LEU A 21 -8.37 28.90 18.08
CA LEU A 21 -7.63 29.59 17.06
C LEU A 21 -7.78 31.12 17.16
N SER A 22 -6.67 31.81 17.09
CA SER A 22 -6.58 33.28 17.04
C SER A 22 -7.06 33.81 15.68
N PRO A 23 -7.36 35.11 15.57
CA PRO A 23 -7.73 35.72 14.28
C PRO A 23 -6.66 35.52 13.19
N GLU A 24 -5.37 35.60 13.53
CA GLU A 24 -4.25 35.38 12.62
C GLU A 24 -4.23 33.91 12.12
N GLU A 25 -4.41 32.95 13.01
CA GLU A 25 -4.47 31.53 12.66
C GLU A 25 -5.66 31.22 11.77
N LEU A 26 -6.83 31.83 12.03
CA LEU A 26 -8.01 31.70 11.20
C LEU A 26 -7.77 32.29 9.80
N GLU A 27 -7.05 33.40 9.69
CA GLU A 27 -6.69 34.01 8.42
C GLU A 27 -5.75 33.11 7.61
N LYS A 28 -4.72 32.56 8.23
CA LYS A 28 -3.80 31.60 7.61
C LYS A 28 -4.54 30.37 7.08
N LEU A 29 -5.42 29.78 7.89
CA LEU A 29 -6.23 28.63 7.45
C LEU A 29 -7.23 29.00 6.35
N THR A 30 -7.84 30.17 6.41
CA THR A 30 -8.70 30.71 5.34
C THR A 30 -7.93 30.78 4.02
N TRP A 31 -6.70 31.26 4.05
CA TRP A 31 -5.83 31.29 2.89
C TRP A 31 -5.47 29.88 2.42
N ALA A 32 -5.06 28.98 3.29
CA ALA A 32 -4.70 27.59 2.98
C ALA A 32 -5.88 26.83 2.35
N PHE A 33 -7.10 27.10 2.77
CA PHE A 33 -8.32 26.53 2.20
C PHE A 33 -8.88 27.32 1.03
N SER A 34 -8.05 28.14 0.37
CA SER A 34 -8.40 28.92 -0.81
C SER A 34 -9.61 29.84 -0.59
N GLY A 35 -9.62 30.60 0.49
CA GLY A 35 -10.64 31.56 0.83
C GLY A 35 -11.90 30.97 1.49
N ALA A 36 -11.81 29.80 2.11
CA ALA A 36 -12.90 29.24 2.89
C ALA A 36 -13.20 30.10 4.12
N ARG A 37 -14.48 30.41 4.35
CA ARG A 37 -14.89 31.24 5.48
C ARG A 37 -14.91 30.41 6.78
N ALA A 38 -14.24 30.87 7.82
CA ALA A 38 -14.36 30.33 9.17
C ALA A 38 -15.79 30.51 9.70
N LEU A 39 -16.36 29.48 10.30
CA LEU A 39 -17.69 29.48 10.90
C LEU A 39 -17.57 29.74 12.41
N THR A 40 -18.43 30.60 12.93
CA THR A 40 -18.55 30.82 14.36
C THR A 40 -19.36 29.73 15.05
N ALA A 41 -20.12 28.95 14.28
CA ALA A 41 -20.96 27.87 14.78
C ALA A 41 -20.11 26.63 15.15
N THR A 42 -20.40 26.02 16.29
CA THR A 42 -19.80 24.78 16.78
C THR A 42 -20.43 23.53 16.16
N SER A 43 -21.47 23.70 15.36
CA SER A 43 -22.15 22.64 14.63
C SER A 43 -22.68 23.14 13.28
N VAL A 44 -22.75 22.24 12.31
CA VAL A 44 -23.27 22.52 10.96
C VAL A 44 -24.37 21.51 10.66
N LYS A 45 -25.57 21.98 10.35
CA LYS A 45 -26.72 21.12 9.99
C LYS A 45 -26.64 20.70 8.52
N GLY A 46 -27.16 19.51 8.22
CA GLY A 46 -27.26 18.93 6.88
C GLY A 46 -26.62 17.55 6.81
N ARG A 47 -26.71 16.92 5.64
CA ARG A 47 -26.08 15.65 5.36
C ARG A 47 -24.73 15.88 4.71
N PHE A 48 -23.70 15.13 5.13
CA PHE A 48 -22.34 15.29 4.63
C PHE A 48 -21.71 13.93 4.37
N VAL A 49 -20.98 13.81 3.28
CA VAL A 49 -20.06 12.70 3.05
C VAL A 49 -18.65 13.17 3.40
N GLY A 50 -17.96 12.39 4.19
CA GLY A 50 -16.59 12.67 4.60
C GLY A 50 -15.87 11.42 5.09
N PRO A 51 -14.59 11.51 5.43
CA PRO A 51 -13.79 10.37 5.87
C PRO A 51 -14.37 9.69 7.11
N ARG A 52 -14.14 8.41 7.24
CA ARG A 52 -14.50 7.68 8.47
C ARG A 52 -13.71 8.24 9.65
N ARG A 53 -14.34 8.29 10.83
CA ARG A 53 -13.72 8.84 12.06
C ARG A 53 -12.46 8.11 12.47
N GLU A 54 -12.47 6.79 12.25
CA GLU A 54 -11.40 5.87 12.63
C GLU A 54 -10.15 6.00 11.75
N MET A 55 -10.23 6.76 10.65
CA MET A 55 -9.16 6.90 9.67
C MET A 55 -8.74 8.37 9.56
N ILE A 56 -7.46 8.63 9.75
CA ILE A 56 -6.85 9.90 9.34
C ILE A 56 -6.46 9.73 7.87
N THR A 57 -6.98 10.59 7.00
CA THR A 57 -6.67 10.50 5.57
C THR A 57 -5.24 10.95 5.28
N PRO A 58 -4.58 10.43 4.21
CA PRO A 58 -3.30 10.96 3.75
C PRO A 58 -3.37 12.46 3.41
N TRP A 59 -4.54 12.92 2.93
CA TRP A 59 -4.79 14.34 2.71
C TRP A 59 -4.73 15.13 4.03
N SER A 60 -5.33 14.61 5.10
CA SER A 60 -5.29 15.23 6.42
C SER A 60 -3.87 15.35 6.96
N THR A 61 -3.06 14.31 6.80
CA THR A 61 -1.64 14.32 7.22
C THR A 61 -0.89 15.45 6.52
N ASN A 62 -1.01 15.54 5.21
CA ASN A 62 -0.39 16.61 4.43
C ASN A 62 -0.92 18.01 4.83
N ALA A 63 -2.23 18.14 5.03
CA ALA A 63 -2.85 19.41 5.42
C ALA A 63 -2.36 19.89 6.80
N VAL A 64 -2.21 18.97 7.75
CA VAL A 64 -1.65 19.26 9.08
C VAL A 64 -0.17 19.67 8.97
N GLU A 65 0.63 18.97 8.18
CA GLU A 65 2.03 19.31 7.95
C GLU A 65 2.18 20.69 7.30
N ILE A 66 1.35 21.01 6.29
CA ILE A 66 1.32 22.35 5.69
C ILE A 66 0.97 23.41 6.74
N ALA A 67 -0.04 23.17 7.57
CA ALA A 67 -0.41 24.10 8.63
C ALA A 67 0.73 24.33 9.64
N GLN A 68 1.43 23.26 10.04
CA GLN A 68 2.62 23.35 10.92
C GLN A 68 3.74 24.18 10.27
N ASN A 69 4.02 23.95 8.98
CA ASN A 69 5.02 24.73 8.22
C ASN A 69 4.64 26.22 8.06
N MET A 70 3.34 26.55 8.16
CA MET A 70 2.84 27.93 8.21
C MET A 70 2.93 28.53 9.63
N GLY A 71 3.49 27.81 10.59
CA GLY A 71 3.62 28.23 11.98
C GLY A 71 2.34 28.07 12.81
N LEU A 72 1.42 27.19 12.40
CA LEU A 72 0.22 26.84 13.17
C LEU A 72 0.54 25.62 14.04
N SER A 73 0.53 25.78 15.34
CA SER A 73 0.75 24.70 16.31
C SER A 73 -0.59 24.15 16.85
N GLY A 74 -0.57 22.96 17.46
CA GLY A 74 -1.74 22.38 18.14
C GLY A 74 -2.84 21.89 17.23
N ILE A 75 -2.66 21.89 15.91
CA ILE A 75 -3.59 21.28 14.94
C ILE A 75 -3.22 19.80 14.80
N THR A 76 -4.17 18.91 15.08
CA THR A 76 -3.97 17.47 15.11
C THR A 76 -4.60 16.77 13.92
N ARG A 77 -5.69 17.33 13.36
CA ARG A 77 -6.41 16.74 12.25
C ARG A 77 -7.13 17.80 11.43
N ILE A 78 -7.09 17.67 10.11
CA ILE A 78 -7.87 18.48 9.17
C ILE A 78 -8.53 17.55 8.17
N GLU A 79 -9.87 17.60 8.03
CA GLU A 79 -10.58 16.76 7.07
C GLU A 79 -11.58 17.59 6.26
N GLN A 80 -11.80 17.15 5.02
CA GLN A 80 -12.78 17.74 4.12
C GLN A 80 -14.07 16.94 4.13
N PHE A 81 -15.22 17.65 4.12
CA PHE A 81 -16.56 17.09 4.04
C PHE A 81 -17.31 17.72 2.88
N THR A 82 -18.09 16.93 2.17
CA THR A 82 -18.94 17.40 1.08
C THR A 82 -20.40 17.33 1.51
N ARG A 83 -21.10 18.44 1.42
CA ARG A 83 -22.53 18.51 1.70
C ARG A 83 -23.32 17.80 0.61
N VAL A 84 -24.23 16.95 1.02
CA VAL A 84 -25.18 16.25 0.15
C VAL A 84 -26.39 17.15 -0.03
N ALA A 85 -26.85 17.30 -1.26
CA ALA A 85 -28.07 18.06 -1.54
C ALA A 85 -29.31 17.38 -0.95
N ASP A 86 -30.31 18.17 -0.63
CA ASP A 86 -31.56 17.65 -0.05
C ASP A 86 -32.26 16.76 -1.09
N GLY A 87 -32.63 15.54 -0.66
CA GLY A 87 -33.27 14.52 -1.52
C GLY A 87 -32.31 13.71 -2.40
N GLU A 88 -31.01 13.99 -2.37
CA GLU A 88 -30.01 13.22 -3.11
C GLU A 88 -29.51 12.05 -2.27
N GLU A 89 -29.36 10.86 -2.91
CA GLU A 89 -28.65 9.73 -2.33
C GLU A 89 -27.20 9.75 -2.80
N PRO A 90 -26.23 9.99 -1.88
CA PRO A 90 -24.84 10.14 -2.25
C PRO A 90 -24.21 8.79 -2.58
N VAL A 91 -23.42 8.76 -3.64
CA VAL A 91 -22.55 7.64 -3.97
C VAL A 91 -21.16 7.91 -3.38
N TYR A 92 -20.67 7.01 -2.52
CA TYR A 92 -19.36 7.11 -1.89
C TYR A 92 -18.81 5.75 -1.52
N ASP A 93 -17.50 5.64 -1.42
CA ASP A 93 -16.85 4.43 -0.94
C ASP A 93 -17.06 4.28 0.57
N ARG A 94 -17.80 3.24 0.97
CA ARG A 94 -18.13 2.97 2.38
C ARG A 94 -16.93 2.46 3.19
N MET A 95 -15.86 2.06 2.56
CA MET A 95 -14.61 1.69 3.26
C MET A 95 -13.85 2.92 3.73
N LEU A 96 -13.84 3.98 2.93
CA LEU A 96 -13.07 5.20 3.18
C LEU A 96 -13.91 6.32 3.78
N SER A 97 -15.18 6.39 3.41
CA SER A 97 -16.08 7.48 3.76
C SER A 97 -17.34 7.00 4.47
N ARG A 98 -18.04 7.93 5.07
CA ARG A 98 -19.36 7.72 5.68
C ARG A 98 -20.25 8.93 5.50
N LEU A 99 -21.56 8.70 5.64
CA LEU A 99 -22.57 9.75 5.71
C LEU A 99 -22.70 10.24 7.17
N TYR A 100 -22.68 11.56 7.33
CA TYR A 100 -22.87 12.25 8.60
C TYR A 100 -24.18 13.01 8.58
N ASP A 101 -24.94 12.91 9.66
CA ASP A 101 -26.10 13.78 9.94
C ASP A 101 -25.64 14.94 10.82
N GLY A 102 -25.30 16.03 10.19
CA GLY A 102 -24.63 17.17 10.81
C GLY A 102 -23.15 16.94 11.12
N LEU A 103 -22.43 18.05 11.28
CA LEU A 103 -21.05 18.08 11.79
C LEU A 103 -21.06 18.84 13.12
N ASN A 104 -20.38 18.32 14.13
CA ASN A 104 -20.26 18.93 15.45
C ASN A 104 -18.87 18.69 16.05
N SER A 105 -18.63 19.17 17.25
CA SER A 105 -17.35 19.05 17.96
C SER A 105 -16.87 17.62 18.18
N ARG A 106 -17.74 16.63 18.00
CA ARG A 106 -17.43 15.18 18.11
C ARG A 106 -17.25 14.50 16.76
N VAL A 107 -17.06 15.26 15.69
CA VAL A 107 -16.95 14.69 14.34
C VAL A 107 -15.81 13.69 14.21
N PHE A 108 -14.76 13.83 15.00
CA PHE A 108 -13.61 12.96 15.05
C PHE A 108 -13.58 11.97 16.23
N ASP A 109 -14.55 12.04 17.14
CA ASP A 109 -14.62 11.14 18.30
C ASP A 109 -14.83 9.70 17.86
N VAL A 110 -13.93 8.83 18.24
CA VAL A 110 -14.04 7.37 18.04
C VAL A 110 -14.52 6.76 19.36
N ASN A 111 -15.82 6.51 19.45
CA ASN A 111 -16.44 5.89 20.62
C ASN A 111 -16.28 4.36 20.63
N ARG A 112 -15.10 3.86 20.30
CA ARG A 112 -14.80 2.43 20.36
C ARG A 112 -13.97 2.18 21.61
N LYS A 113 -14.48 1.37 22.51
CA LYS A 113 -13.66 0.81 23.58
C LYS A 113 -12.83 -0.32 22.95
N PRO A 114 -11.52 -0.37 23.21
CA PRO A 114 -10.74 -1.54 22.82
C PRO A 114 -11.28 -2.77 23.53
N ASP A 115 -11.22 -3.91 22.87
CA ASP A 115 -11.49 -5.19 23.51
C ASP A 115 -10.46 -5.43 24.61
N PRO A 116 -10.84 -6.12 25.70
CA PRO A 116 -9.90 -6.40 26.76
C PRO A 116 -8.77 -7.31 26.26
N ILE A 117 -7.56 -7.06 26.76
CA ILE A 117 -6.41 -7.91 26.47
C ILE A 117 -6.66 -9.32 27.03
N VAL A 118 -6.58 -10.32 26.19
CA VAL A 118 -6.76 -11.72 26.55
C VAL A 118 -5.40 -12.39 26.79
N ARG A 119 -5.28 -13.19 27.86
CA ARG A 119 -4.11 -14.01 28.12
C ARG A 119 -4.30 -15.39 27.48
N ILE A 120 -3.35 -15.80 26.67
CA ILE A 120 -3.41 -17.05 25.92
C ILE A 120 -2.68 -18.14 26.69
N GLU A 121 -3.45 -19.03 27.33
CA GLU A 121 -2.91 -20.16 28.10
C GLU A 121 -2.51 -21.33 27.20
N ASN A 122 -3.20 -21.51 26.07
CA ASN A 122 -2.95 -22.58 25.11
C ASN A 122 -2.74 -21.98 23.71
N ILE A 123 -1.48 -21.90 23.29
CA ILE A 123 -1.11 -21.28 22.01
C ILE A 123 -1.59 -22.13 20.83
N HIS A 124 -1.54 -23.45 20.93
CA HIS A 124 -2.00 -24.36 19.89
C HIS A 124 -3.50 -24.19 19.61
N GLU A 125 -4.31 -24.18 20.67
CA GLU A 125 -5.76 -23.97 20.52
C GLU A 125 -6.09 -22.60 19.93
N TYR A 126 -5.39 -21.56 20.37
CA TYR A 126 -5.54 -20.21 19.85
C TYR A 126 -5.10 -20.12 18.38
N ASN A 127 -4.01 -20.79 17.99
CA ASN A 127 -3.56 -20.91 16.61
C ASN A 127 -4.66 -21.51 15.71
N LEU A 128 -5.31 -22.57 16.17
CA LEU A 128 -6.37 -23.23 15.41
C LEU A 128 -7.66 -22.38 15.34
N SER A 129 -8.07 -21.78 16.46
CA SER A 129 -9.31 -20.99 16.52
C SER A 129 -9.25 -19.70 15.69
N GLU A 130 -8.10 -19.04 15.71
CA GLU A 130 -7.87 -17.78 14.97
C GLU A 130 -7.28 -17.99 13.56
N GLY A 131 -6.94 -19.22 13.19
CA GLY A 131 -6.37 -19.53 11.88
C GLY A 131 -5.03 -18.87 11.62
N LEU A 132 -4.14 -18.81 12.63
CA LEU A 132 -2.88 -18.06 12.57
C LEU A 132 -1.82 -18.73 11.70
N ALA A 133 -2.00 -19.99 11.33
CA ALA A 133 -1.08 -20.79 10.53
C ALA A 133 0.36 -20.90 11.12
N LEU A 134 0.47 -20.93 12.45
CA LEU A 134 1.75 -21.17 13.13
C LEU A 134 2.15 -22.64 12.95
N SER A 135 3.43 -22.87 12.68
CA SER A 135 4.02 -24.21 12.67
C SER A 135 4.26 -24.74 14.10
N PRO A 136 4.43 -26.05 14.29
CA PRO A 136 4.76 -26.61 15.60
C PRO A 136 6.02 -25.99 16.24
N ASP A 137 7.04 -25.67 15.45
CA ASP A 137 8.26 -25.02 15.93
C ASP A 137 8.00 -23.58 16.41
N GLU A 138 7.10 -22.86 15.73
CA GLU A 138 6.70 -21.50 16.12
C GLU A 138 5.85 -21.52 17.39
N GLU A 139 4.94 -22.48 17.54
CA GLU A 139 4.18 -22.69 18.79
C GLU A 139 5.13 -22.99 19.94
N ALA A 140 6.07 -23.91 19.76
CA ALA A 140 7.08 -24.25 20.79
C ALA A 140 7.95 -23.05 21.16
N TYR A 141 8.31 -22.22 20.18
CA TYR A 141 9.04 -20.96 20.43
C TYR A 141 8.25 -20.01 21.31
N LEU A 142 6.98 -19.78 21.00
CA LEU A 142 6.09 -18.89 21.76
C LEU A 142 5.84 -19.42 23.18
N GLU A 143 5.65 -20.73 23.35
CA GLU A 143 5.55 -21.36 24.67
C GLU A 143 6.84 -21.17 25.49
N GLY A 144 8.00 -21.34 24.85
CA GLY A 144 9.31 -21.10 25.46
C GLY A 144 9.46 -19.64 25.89
N LEU A 145 8.97 -18.72 25.08
CA LEU A 145 8.97 -17.28 25.38
C LEU A 145 8.06 -16.97 26.57
N ALA A 146 6.84 -17.52 26.61
CA ALA A 146 5.94 -17.37 27.75
C ALA A 146 6.56 -17.84 29.05
N LYS A 147 7.22 -19.01 29.05
CA LYS A 147 7.98 -19.53 30.20
C LYS A 147 9.11 -18.60 30.64
N LYS A 148 9.86 -18.06 29.67
CA LYS A 148 10.96 -17.10 29.93
C LYS A 148 10.47 -15.79 30.55
N LEU A 149 9.29 -15.32 30.13
CA LEU A 149 8.66 -14.11 30.64
C LEU A 149 7.93 -14.32 31.97
N GLY A 150 7.73 -15.58 32.39
CA GLY A 150 7.00 -15.94 33.61
C GLY A 150 5.51 -15.59 33.58
N ARG A 151 4.93 -15.48 32.39
CA ARG A 151 3.50 -15.17 32.19
C ARG A 151 3.01 -15.70 30.85
N PRO A 152 1.68 -15.96 30.71
CA PRO A 152 1.09 -16.21 29.41
C PRO A 152 1.29 -15.00 28.46
N LEU A 153 1.42 -15.27 27.16
CA LEU A 153 1.41 -14.24 26.14
C LEU A 153 0.01 -13.67 25.97
N THR A 154 -0.08 -12.45 25.50
CA THR A 154 -1.36 -11.85 25.16
C THR A 154 -1.80 -12.24 23.75
N ASP A 155 -3.08 -12.11 23.46
CA ASP A 155 -3.66 -12.21 22.12
C ASP A 155 -2.89 -11.34 21.11
N SER A 156 -2.61 -10.09 21.47
CA SER A 156 -1.86 -9.14 20.61
C SER A 156 -0.41 -9.60 20.38
N GLU A 157 0.25 -10.21 21.37
CA GLU A 157 1.60 -10.74 21.22
C GLU A 157 1.64 -11.96 20.30
N VAL A 158 0.72 -12.91 20.46
CA VAL A 158 0.65 -14.12 19.63
C VAL A 158 0.19 -13.78 18.22
N PHE A 159 -0.86 -12.96 18.08
CA PHE A 159 -1.35 -12.49 16.78
C PHE A 159 -0.29 -11.65 16.04
N GLY A 160 0.35 -10.70 16.73
CA GLY A 160 1.42 -9.88 16.18
C GLY A 160 2.59 -10.71 15.67
N PHE A 161 3.03 -11.73 16.43
CA PHE A 161 4.06 -12.68 15.99
C PHE A 161 3.62 -13.41 14.70
N SER A 162 2.40 -13.92 14.66
CA SER A 162 1.89 -14.62 13.48
C SER A 162 1.87 -13.73 12.23
N GLN A 163 1.55 -12.45 12.37
CA GLN A 163 1.54 -11.51 11.26
C GLN A 163 2.95 -11.14 10.77
N VAL A 164 3.88 -10.91 11.69
CA VAL A 164 5.27 -10.59 11.36
C VAL A 164 5.99 -11.80 10.78
N ASN A 165 5.73 -12.99 11.30
CA ASN A 165 6.32 -14.26 10.86
C ASN A 165 5.37 -15.03 9.90
N SER A 166 4.48 -14.31 9.22
CA SER A 166 3.52 -14.89 8.29
C SER A 166 4.20 -15.42 7.03
N GLU A 167 3.43 -16.18 6.24
CA GLU A 167 3.84 -16.72 4.94
C GLU A 167 3.94 -15.60 3.86
N HIS A 168 4.60 -14.49 4.23
CA HIS A 168 4.90 -13.40 3.31
C HIS A 168 5.87 -13.87 2.24
N CYS A 169 5.60 -13.57 0.97
CA CYS A 169 6.36 -14.04 -0.20
C CYS A 169 6.45 -15.57 -0.31
N ARG A 170 5.66 -16.31 0.45
CA ARG A 170 5.57 -17.77 0.46
C ARG A 170 6.91 -18.49 0.66
N HIS A 171 7.79 -17.93 1.47
CA HIS A 171 9.11 -18.48 1.73
C HIS A 171 9.05 -19.90 2.32
N LYS A 172 8.11 -20.21 3.22
CA LYS A 172 7.93 -21.54 3.80
C LYS A 172 7.56 -22.55 2.72
N ILE A 173 6.56 -22.22 1.87
CA ILE A 173 6.11 -23.08 0.78
C ILE A 173 7.24 -23.28 -0.24
N PHE A 174 7.88 -22.20 -0.71
CA PHE A 174 8.96 -22.28 -1.70
C PHE A 174 10.20 -23.03 -1.19
N ASN A 175 10.46 -23.04 0.11
CA ASN A 175 11.54 -23.84 0.72
C ASN A 175 11.09 -25.21 1.22
N GLY A 176 9.79 -25.51 1.16
CA GLY A 176 9.23 -26.78 1.62
C GLY A 176 9.67 -27.97 0.78
N THR A 177 9.47 -29.16 1.33
CA THR A 177 9.65 -30.43 0.63
C THR A 177 8.42 -30.73 -0.21
N PHE A 178 8.61 -30.99 -1.50
CA PHE A 178 7.54 -31.36 -2.41
C PHE A 178 7.49 -32.86 -2.62
N VAL A 179 6.33 -33.46 -2.36
CA VAL A 179 6.03 -34.85 -2.66
C VAL A 179 5.02 -34.86 -3.81
N ILE A 180 5.42 -35.38 -4.97
CA ILE A 180 4.60 -35.45 -6.17
C ILE A 180 4.42 -36.92 -6.54
N ASP A 181 3.16 -37.38 -6.59
CA ASP A 181 2.79 -38.78 -6.86
C ASP A 181 3.49 -39.78 -5.92
N GLY A 182 3.67 -39.39 -4.66
CA GLY A 182 4.36 -40.18 -3.64
C GLY A 182 5.89 -40.16 -3.67
N GLU A 183 6.47 -39.41 -4.61
CA GLU A 183 7.92 -39.23 -4.74
C GLU A 183 8.37 -37.89 -4.16
N GLU A 184 9.29 -37.92 -3.19
CA GLU A 184 9.91 -36.70 -2.65
C GLU A 184 10.88 -36.12 -3.65
N LYS A 185 10.71 -34.82 -3.99
CA LYS A 185 11.57 -34.13 -4.92
C LYS A 185 12.85 -33.62 -4.20
N PRO A 186 14.04 -33.78 -4.83
CA PRO A 186 15.32 -33.49 -4.18
C PRO A 186 15.61 -32.01 -3.94
N LEU A 187 14.87 -31.12 -4.59
CA LEU A 187 15.04 -29.68 -4.51
C LEU A 187 13.72 -28.99 -4.21
N SER A 188 13.74 -28.01 -3.28
CA SER A 188 12.64 -27.10 -3.10
C SER A 188 12.50 -26.16 -4.33
N LEU A 189 11.34 -25.52 -4.48
CA LEU A 189 11.13 -24.54 -5.57
C LEU A 189 12.15 -23.42 -5.52
N PHE A 190 12.49 -22.93 -4.33
CA PHE A 190 13.49 -21.88 -4.18
C PHE A 190 14.89 -22.32 -4.61
N LYS A 191 15.28 -23.55 -4.30
CA LYS A 191 16.54 -24.13 -4.77
C LYS A 191 16.57 -24.28 -6.29
N LEU A 192 15.45 -24.65 -6.92
CA LEU A 192 15.32 -24.71 -8.38
C LEU A 192 15.52 -23.34 -9.04
N ILE A 193 14.89 -22.28 -8.48
CA ILE A 193 15.08 -20.91 -8.96
C ILE A 193 16.54 -20.50 -8.85
N LYS A 194 17.17 -20.72 -7.69
CA LYS A 194 18.60 -20.39 -7.48
C LYS A 194 19.54 -21.16 -8.39
N LYS A 195 19.22 -22.41 -8.71
CA LYS A 195 20.01 -23.23 -9.62
C LYS A 195 20.18 -22.57 -10.99
N THR A 196 19.16 -21.89 -11.51
CA THR A 196 19.23 -21.17 -12.78
C THR A 196 20.38 -20.14 -12.78
N SER A 197 20.51 -19.36 -11.71
CA SER A 197 21.58 -18.36 -11.57
C SER A 197 22.95 -18.98 -11.31
N GLN A 198 22.99 -20.16 -10.69
CA GLN A 198 24.24 -20.88 -10.44
C GLN A 198 24.81 -21.49 -11.74
N GLU A 199 23.93 -22.06 -12.58
CA GLU A 199 24.32 -22.68 -13.84
C GLU A 199 24.64 -21.63 -14.93
N ASN A 200 23.96 -20.46 -14.87
CA ASN A 200 24.04 -19.39 -15.85
C ASN A 200 24.21 -18.02 -15.18
N PRO A 201 25.38 -17.71 -14.58
CA PRO A 201 25.56 -16.46 -13.84
C PRO A 201 25.55 -15.19 -14.73
N ASN A 202 25.98 -15.26 -15.97
CA ASN A 202 25.83 -14.23 -17.03
C ASN A 202 25.93 -12.77 -16.55
N GLY A 203 27.03 -12.40 -15.89
CA GLY A 203 27.21 -11.04 -15.37
C GLY A 203 26.40 -10.73 -14.09
N LEU A 204 25.88 -11.75 -13.43
CA LEU A 204 25.22 -11.57 -12.14
C LEU A 204 26.21 -11.14 -11.06
N VAL A 205 26.01 -9.96 -10.49
CA VAL A 205 26.83 -9.43 -9.39
C VAL A 205 26.26 -9.86 -8.05
N SER A 206 24.93 -9.74 -7.86
CA SER A 206 24.26 -10.15 -6.64
C SER A 206 22.79 -10.48 -6.90
N ALA A 207 22.34 -11.62 -6.34
CA ALA A 207 20.93 -11.98 -6.27
C ALA A 207 20.67 -12.82 -5.00
N TYR A 208 19.43 -12.82 -4.53
CA TYR A 208 18.95 -13.58 -3.36
C TYR A 208 19.67 -13.25 -2.02
N LYS A 209 20.32 -12.09 -1.95
CA LYS A 209 20.97 -11.56 -0.74
C LYS A 209 20.27 -10.32 -0.19
N ASP A 210 19.53 -9.65 -1.04
CA ASP A 210 18.79 -8.43 -0.75
C ASP A 210 17.49 -8.45 -1.57
N ASN A 211 16.62 -7.48 -1.36
CA ASN A 211 15.38 -7.30 -2.12
C ASN A 211 15.57 -6.81 -3.56
N VAL A 212 16.80 -6.60 -3.96
CA VAL A 212 17.21 -6.12 -5.30
C VAL A 212 18.29 -7.03 -5.87
N ALA A 213 18.25 -7.23 -7.18
CA ALA A 213 19.33 -7.92 -7.92
C ALA A 213 20.19 -6.90 -8.65
N PHE A 214 21.49 -7.24 -8.79
CA PHE A 214 22.47 -6.43 -9.52
C PHE A 214 23.15 -7.26 -10.59
N LEU A 215 23.21 -6.70 -11.80
CA LEU A 215 23.99 -7.22 -12.92
C LEU A 215 25.16 -6.29 -13.21
N GLU A 216 26.18 -6.78 -13.90
CA GLU A 216 27.27 -5.95 -14.45
C GLU A 216 26.66 -4.91 -15.41
N GLY A 217 27.01 -3.66 -15.19
CA GLY A 217 26.66 -2.54 -16.05
C GLY A 217 27.82 -2.10 -16.93
N PRO A 218 27.57 -1.20 -17.87
CA PRO A 218 28.62 -0.59 -18.66
C PRO A 218 29.51 0.35 -17.84
N THR A 219 30.69 0.65 -18.32
CA THR A 219 31.46 1.81 -17.88
C THR A 219 30.87 3.03 -18.56
N VAL A 220 30.52 4.06 -17.77
CA VAL A 220 29.88 5.29 -18.25
C VAL A 220 30.59 6.52 -17.72
N ASP A 221 30.64 7.56 -18.52
CA ASP A 221 31.04 8.88 -18.09
C ASP A 221 29.93 9.47 -17.23
N GLN A 222 30.27 9.81 -16.00
CA GLN A 222 29.29 10.38 -15.08
C GLN A 222 29.83 11.65 -14.43
N PHE A 223 28.97 12.65 -14.34
CA PHE A 223 29.22 13.85 -13.54
C PHE A 223 29.06 13.49 -12.07
N TYR A 224 30.20 13.44 -11.35
CA TYR A 224 30.29 12.85 -10.02
C TYR A 224 31.13 13.74 -9.10
N PRO A 225 30.82 13.82 -7.79
CA PRO A 225 31.65 14.59 -6.86
C PRO A 225 33.05 13.99 -6.74
N VAL A 226 34.09 14.84 -6.62
CA VAL A 226 35.45 14.41 -6.37
C VAL A 226 35.53 13.64 -5.06
N ASN A 227 34.88 14.12 -4.02
CA ASN A 227 34.69 13.44 -2.75
C ASN A 227 33.20 13.23 -2.47
N PRO A 228 32.69 11.98 -2.42
CA PRO A 228 31.28 11.73 -2.09
C PRO A 228 30.95 11.96 -0.62
N ASP A 229 31.95 11.95 0.27
CA ASP A 229 31.76 12.00 1.73
C ASP A 229 31.69 13.43 2.30
N ARG A 230 31.88 14.44 1.47
CA ARG A 230 31.86 15.87 1.85
C ARG A 230 31.51 16.76 0.66
N PRO A 231 31.03 17.99 0.91
CA PRO A 231 30.85 18.97 -0.18
C PRO A 231 32.16 19.20 -0.92
N ASP A 232 32.14 19.04 -2.25
CA ASP A 232 33.31 19.18 -3.11
C ASP A 232 32.90 19.54 -4.53
N TYR A 233 33.89 19.77 -5.40
CA TYR A 233 33.68 19.99 -6.83
C TYR A 233 33.22 18.72 -7.51
N PHE A 234 32.56 18.88 -8.66
CA PHE A 234 32.13 17.78 -9.52
C PHE A 234 33.10 17.70 -10.72
N GLU A 235 33.35 16.48 -11.16
CA GLU A 235 34.10 16.19 -12.37
C GLU A 235 33.42 15.08 -13.18
N VAL A 236 33.78 14.94 -14.43
CA VAL A 236 33.39 13.76 -15.24
C VAL A 236 34.36 12.62 -14.94
N LYS A 237 33.80 11.50 -14.53
CA LYS A 237 34.55 10.27 -14.22
C LYS A 237 33.98 9.08 -14.99
N ASP A 238 34.86 8.23 -15.45
CA ASP A 238 34.51 6.88 -15.91
C ASP A 238 34.18 6.02 -14.71
N LEU A 239 32.89 5.64 -14.56
CA LEU A 239 32.43 4.77 -13.51
C LEU A 239 32.02 3.41 -14.06
N LYS A 240 32.60 2.33 -13.49
CA LYS A 240 32.07 0.99 -13.69
C LYS A 240 30.76 0.86 -12.89
N THR A 241 29.66 0.67 -13.59
CA THR A 241 28.35 0.62 -13.01
C THR A 241 27.84 -0.81 -12.78
N VAL A 242 26.75 -0.92 -12.04
CA VAL A 242 25.90 -2.11 -11.99
C VAL A 242 24.48 -1.70 -12.38
N ILE A 243 23.73 -2.62 -12.97
CA ILE A 243 22.31 -2.43 -13.26
C ILE A 243 21.52 -3.06 -12.13
N SER A 244 20.71 -2.28 -11.45
CA SER A 244 19.77 -2.77 -10.44
C SER A 244 18.45 -3.19 -11.08
N LEU A 245 17.90 -4.32 -10.63
CA LEU A 245 16.64 -4.87 -11.10
C LEU A 245 15.77 -5.25 -9.91
N LYS A 246 14.50 -4.86 -9.95
CA LYS A 246 13.50 -5.25 -8.96
C LYS A 246 12.16 -5.45 -9.63
N ALA A 247 11.42 -6.45 -9.17
CA ALA A 247 10.00 -6.60 -9.43
C ALA A 247 9.26 -6.76 -8.10
N GLU A 248 8.16 -6.04 -7.93
CA GLU A 248 7.36 -6.01 -6.72
C GLU A 248 5.90 -6.32 -7.05
N THR A 249 5.24 -7.17 -6.24
CA THR A 249 3.82 -7.48 -6.38
C THR A 249 3.00 -6.68 -5.38
N HIS A 250 1.93 -6.06 -5.83
CA HIS A 250 1.01 -5.34 -4.96
C HIS A 250 -0.44 -5.61 -5.35
N ASN A 251 -0.92 -6.81 -5.03
CA ASN A 251 -2.12 -7.41 -5.64
C ASN A 251 -3.43 -6.97 -5.00
N PHE A 252 -3.68 -7.38 -3.76
CA PHE A 252 -4.95 -7.10 -3.09
C PHE A 252 -5.20 -5.61 -2.89
N PRO A 253 -4.22 -4.81 -2.44
CA PRO A 253 -4.41 -3.37 -2.34
C PRO A 253 -4.74 -2.71 -3.68
N THR A 254 -4.13 -3.16 -4.79
CA THR A 254 -4.47 -2.67 -6.14
C THR A 254 -5.89 -3.08 -6.56
N THR A 255 -6.39 -4.21 -6.08
CA THR A 255 -7.77 -4.64 -6.34
C THR A 255 -8.78 -3.73 -5.63
N VAL A 256 -8.49 -3.32 -4.39
CA VAL A 256 -9.39 -2.57 -3.52
C VAL A 256 -9.30 -1.06 -3.78
N GLU A 257 -8.09 -0.54 -3.84
CA GLU A 257 -7.79 0.89 -4.05
C GLU A 257 -6.75 1.03 -5.18
N PRO A 258 -7.18 0.93 -6.44
CA PRO A 258 -6.28 0.70 -7.57
C PRO A 258 -5.21 1.78 -7.76
N PHE A 259 -5.56 3.05 -7.63
CA PHE A 259 -4.61 4.15 -7.81
C PHE A 259 -3.51 4.10 -6.73
N ASN A 260 -3.91 4.12 -5.47
CA ASN A 260 -2.96 4.12 -4.34
C ASN A 260 -2.23 2.78 -4.20
N GLY A 261 -2.92 1.66 -4.48
CA GLY A 261 -2.32 0.33 -4.46
C GLY A 261 -1.20 0.18 -5.49
N ALA A 262 -1.44 0.57 -6.73
CA ALA A 262 -0.42 0.50 -7.78
C ALA A 262 0.70 1.54 -7.57
N ALA A 263 0.39 2.74 -7.08
CA ALA A 263 1.38 3.73 -6.68
C ALA A 263 2.32 3.16 -5.61
N THR A 264 1.76 2.48 -4.59
CA THR A 264 2.55 1.84 -3.53
C THR A 264 3.41 0.69 -4.08
N GLY A 265 2.90 -0.10 -5.03
CA GLY A 265 3.68 -1.15 -5.70
C GLY A 265 4.90 -0.59 -6.43
N THR A 266 4.71 0.44 -7.24
CA THR A 266 5.81 1.16 -7.91
C THR A 266 6.77 1.77 -6.89
N GLY A 267 6.25 2.38 -5.83
CA GLY A 267 7.07 2.90 -4.74
C GLY A 267 7.87 1.82 -4.02
N GLY A 268 7.33 0.60 -3.89
CA GLY A 268 7.99 -0.54 -3.27
C GLY A 268 9.25 -0.95 -4.03
N GLU A 269 9.14 -1.15 -5.34
CA GLU A 269 10.28 -1.53 -6.17
C GLU A 269 11.35 -0.42 -6.24
N ILE A 270 10.94 0.85 -6.29
CA ILE A 270 11.88 1.99 -6.25
C ILE A 270 12.62 2.03 -4.92
N ARG A 271 11.90 1.89 -3.78
CA ARG A 271 12.52 1.92 -2.44
C ARG A 271 13.55 0.83 -2.24
N ASP A 272 13.27 -0.38 -2.70
CA ASP A 272 14.20 -1.51 -2.59
C ASP A 272 15.49 -1.26 -3.38
N ARG A 273 15.37 -0.69 -4.59
CA ARG A 273 16.55 -0.33 -5.38
C ARG A 273 17.33 0.84 -4.79
N LEU A 274 16.64 1.85 -4.25
CA LEU A 274 17.27 2.97 -3.55
C LEU A 274 17.96 2.51 -2.25
N GLY A 275 17.36 1.56 -1.53
CA GLY A 275 17.89 1.01 -0.28
C GLY A 275 18.98 -0.05 -0.47
N GLY A 276 19.11 -0.62 -1.66
CA GLY A 276 20.05 -1.71 -1.95
C GLY A 276 21.48 -1.23 -2.23
N GLY A 277 22.45 -1.91 -1.64
CA GLY A 277 23.87 -1.64 -1.91
C GLY A 277 24.27 -0.20 -1.58
N LYS A 278 24.78 0.50 -2.60
CA LYS A 278 25.21 1.92 -2.51
C LYS A 278 24.16 2.89 -3.07
N ALA A 279 22.92 2.49 -3.12
CA ALA A 279 21.81 3.13 -3.79
C ALA A 279 21.82 2.96 -5.32
N SER A 280 20.69 3.27 -5.94
CA SER A 280 20.52 3.19 -7.39
C SER A 280 19.77 4.42 -7.88
N LEU A 281 20.13 4.93 -9.05
CA LEU A 281 19.36 5.97 -9.73
C LEU A 281 18.21 5.31 -10.50
N PRO A 282 16.94 5.60 -10.19
CA PRO A 282 15.83 5.10 -10.99
C PRO A 282 15.93 5.60 -12.43
N ILE A 283 15.85 4.70 -13.41
CA ILE A 283 15.93 5.04 -14.83
C ILE A 283 14.61 4.82 -15.52
N ALA A 284 14.03 3.62 -15.37
CA ALA A 284 12.81 3.24 -16.06
C ALA A 284 12.01 2.22 -15.25
N GLY A 285 10.70 2.32 -15.33
CA GLY A 285 9.75 1.41 -14.72
C GLY A 285 8.86 0.70 -15.72
N THR A 286 8.27 -0.40 -15.29
CA THR A 286 7.26 -1.15 -16.00
C THR A 286 6.15 -1.58 -15.04
N ALA A 287 4.94 -1.79 -15.57
CA ALA A 287 3.84 -2.38 -14.80
C ALA A 287 3.13 -3.45 -15.61
N VAL A 288 2.96 -4.62 -15.01
CA VAL A 288 2.21 -5.74 -15.60
C VAL A 288 0.98 -5.97 -14.76
N TYR A 289 -0.16 -6.11 -15.42
CA TYR A 289 -1.43 -6.40 -14.78
C TYR A 289 -1.99 -7.72 -15.28
N MET A 290 -2.53 -8.51 -14.36
CA MET A 290 -3.29 -9.71 -14.68
C MET A 290 -4.68 -9.58 -14.08
N THR A 291 -5.71 -9.62 -14.92
CA THR A 291 -7.10 -9.38 -14.51
C THR A 291 -8.05 -10.39 -15.15
N SER A 292 -9.26 -10.46 -14.60
CA SER A 292 -10.41 -11.02 -15.32
C SER A 292 -10.70 -10.19 -16.56
N TYR A 293 -11.51 -10.71 -17.49
CA TYR A 293 -11.85 -10.01 -18.73
C TYR A 293 -12.46 -8.63 -18.46
N PRO A 294 -11.95 -7.55 -19.09
CA PRO A 294 -12.47 -6.20 -18.91
C PRO A 294 -13.90 -5.97 -19.39
N ARG A 295 -14.38 -6.74 -20.35
CA ARG A 295 -15.73 -6.67 -20.95
C ARG A 295 -16.07 -5.28 -21.47
N LEU A 296 -15.14 -4.70 -22.25
CA LEU A 296 -15.26 -3.35 -22.79
C LEU A 296 -16.31 -3.27 -23.91
N SER A 297 -16.53 -4.37 -24.63
CA SER A 297 -17.51 -4.45 -25.70
C SER A 297 -18.16 -5.83 -25.74
N ALA A 298 -19.30 -5.96 -26.41
CA ALA A 298 -19.96 -7.23 -26.63
C ALA A 298 -19.37 -8.03 -27.83
N GLU A 299 -18.24 -7.62 -28.37
CA GLU A 299 -17.65 -8.22 -29.57
C GLU A 299 -16.96 -9.56 -29.28
N HIS A 300 -16.48 -9.73 -28.06
CA HIS A 300 -15.75 -10.93 -27.66
C HIS A 300 -16.67 -11.93 -26.95
N ARG A 301 -17.12 -12.94 -27.68
CA ARG A 301 -18.03 -13.94 -27.13
C ARG A 301 -17.49 -14.67 -25.90
N TRP A 302 -16.21 -14.94 -25.84
CA TRP A 302 -15.59 -15.60 -24.67
C TRP A 302 -15.71 -14.78 -23.38
N GLU A 303 -15.73 -13.45 -23.47
CA GLU A 303 -15.95 -12.60 -22.30
C GLU A 303 -17.38 -12.72 -21.74
N LEU A 304 -18.34 -13.09 -22.61
CA LEU A 304 -19.75 -13.24 -22.24
C LEU A 304 -20.08 -14.65 -21.74
N MET A 305 -19.23 -15.63 -22.01
CA MET A 305 -19.44 -17.03 -21.60
C MET A 305 -19.17 -17.27 -20.12
N MET A 306 -18.45 -16.36 -19.46
CA MET A 306 -18.06 -16.46 -18.07
C MET A 306 -18.81 -15.44 -17.24
N ASN A 307 -19.29 -15.86 -16.08
CA ASN A 307 -19.89 -14.94 -15.13
C ASN A 307 -18.82 -14.03 -14.52
N PRO A 308 -19.04 -12.69 -14.49
CA PRO A 308 -18.17 -11.81 -13.77
C PRO A 308 -18.19 -12.17 -12.28
N ARG A 309 -17.14 -11.84 -11.54
CA ARG A 309 -17.13 -12.05 -10.09
C ARG A 309 -18.25 -11.24 -9.42
N VAL A 310 -18.86 -11.83 -8.39
CA VAL A 310 -20.05 -11.29 -7.75
C VAL A 310 -19.72 -10.08 -6.87
N TRP A 311 -18.58 -10.11 -6.18
CA TRP A 311 -18.14 -8.99 -5.35
C TRP A 311 -17.10 -8.17 -6.10
N LEU A 312 -17.39 -6.91 -6.27
CA LEU A 312 -16.51 -5.98 -6.96
C LEU A 312 -16.50 -4.67 -6.22
N TYR A 313 -15.32 -4.21 -5.87
CA TYR A 313 -15.14 -2.82 -5.51
C TYR A 313 -15.21 -1.95 -6.77
N GLN A 314 -14.61 -2.44 -7.85
CA GLN A 314 -14.57 -1.80 -9.16
C GLN A 314 -14.46 -2.87 -10.26
N THR A 315 -14.82 -2.51 -11.49
CA THR A 315 -14.66 -3.40 -12.64
C THR A 315 -13.18 -3.58 -13.00
N PRO A 316 -12.79 -4.68 -13.68
CA PRO A 316 -11.42 -4.85 -14.16
C PRO A 316 -10.92 -3.66 -14.99
N ALA A 317 -11.76 -3.09 -15.86
CA ALA A 317 -11.41 -1.92 -16.67
C ALA A 317 -11.11 -0.67 -15.82
N GLU A 318 -11.96 -0.38 -14.83
CA GLU A 318 -11.75 0.75 -13.91
C GLU A 318 -10.48 0.57 -13.08
N ILE A 319 -10.23 -0.67 -12.59
CA ILE A 319 -9.00 -1.00 -11.87
C ILE A 319 -7.78 -0.72 -12.74
N LEU A 320 -7.76 -1.21 -13.98
CA LEU A 320 -6.64 -1.03 -14.91
C LEU A 320 -6.32 0.43 -15.17
N ILE A 321 -7.35 1.25 -15.45
CA ILE A 321 -7.16 2.69 -15.70
C ILE A 321 -6.59 3.39 -14.46
N LYS A 322 -7.19 3.17 -13.31
CA LYS A 322 -6.76 3.82 -12.06
C LYS A 322 -5.38 3.33 -11.60
N ALA A 323 -5.13 2.02 -11.68
CA ALA A 323 -3.85 1.44 -11.30
C ALA A 323 -2.71 1.94 -12.20
N SER A 324 -2.91 1.97 -13.51
CA SER A 324 -1.92 2.52 -14.44
C SER A 324 -1.60 3.98 -14.16
N ASN A 325 -2.63 4.79 -13.88
CA ASN A 325 -2.44 6.19 -13.50
C ASN A 325 -1.67 6.32 -12.17
N GLY A 326 -1.97 5.49 -11.17
CA GLY A 326 -1.27 5.49 -9.89
C GLY A 326 0.20 5.10 -9.99
N ALA A 327 0.50 4.04 -10.74
CA ALA A 327 1.87 3.60 -11.00
C ALA A 327 2.69 4.68 -11.72
N SER A 328 2.12 5.30 -12.76
CA SER A 328 2.75 6.39 -13.51
C SER A 328 2.97 7.64 -12.66
N ASP A 329 1.98 8.00 -11.85
CA ASP A 329 2.05 9.20 -10.98
C ASP A 329 3.22 9.07 -9.99
N PHE A 330 3.33 7.92 -9.32
CA PHE A 330 4.42 7.69 -8.37
C PHE A 330 5.79 7.66 -9.07
N GLY A 331 5.92 6.89 -10.15
CA GLY A 331 7.18 6.78 -10.89
C GLY A 331 7.66 8.13 -11.43
N ASN A 332 6.77 8.91 -12.02
CA ASN A 332 7.11 10.24 -12.55
C ASN A 332 7.60 11.20 -11.46
N LYS A 333 7.02 11.15 -10.26
CA LYS A 333 7.46 11.98 -9.12
C LYS A 333 8.87 11.62 -8.63
N PHE A 334 9.30 10.37 -8.83
CA PHE A 334 10.65 9.90 -8.51
C PHE A 334 11.63 10.00 -9.68
N GLY A 335 11.20 10.51 -10.82
CA GLY A 335 12.04 10.56 -12.01
C GLY A 335 12.22 9.20 -12.71
N GLN A 336 11.36 8.24 -12.41
CA GLN A 336 11.29 6.93 -13.06
C GLN A 336 10.06 6.85 -13.96
N PRO A 337 10.14 7.19 -15.23
CA PRO A 337 9.01 7.06 -16.13
C PRO A 337 8.60 5.60 -16.30
N LEU A 338 7.30 5.34 -16.35
CA LEU A 338 6.74 4.05 -16.71
C LEU A 338 6.82 3.92 -18.25
N ILE A 339 7.78 3.16 -18.76
CA ILE A 339 8.09 3.12 -20.19
C ILE A 339 7.36 2.02 -20.96
N CYS A 340 6.91 0.99 -20.26
CA CYS A 340 6.15 -0.11 -20.85
C CYS A 340 5.28 -0.80 -19.81
N GLY A 341 4.38 -1.62 -20.28
CA GLY A 341 3.52 -2.46 -19.48
C GLY A 341 2.91 -3.57 -20.29
N SER A 342 2.25 -4.49 -19.60
CA SER A 342 1.53 -5.59 -20.22
C SER A 342 0.22 -5.84 -19.48
N LEU A 343 -0.78 -6.25 -20.22
CA LEU A 343 -2.04 -6.71 -19.68
C LEU A 343 -2.25 -8.17 -20.10
N LEU A 344 -2.47 -9.03 -19.14
CA LEU A 344 -2.82 -10.43 -19.33
C LEU A 344 -4.20 -10.65 -18.73
N THR A 345 -5.08 -11.33 -19.46
CA THR A 345 -6.43 -11.65 -18.99
C THR A 345 -6.65 -13.14 -19.04
N PHE A 346 -7.31 -13.68 -18.02
CA PHE A 346 -7.64 -15.10 -17.97
C PHE A 346 -8.87 -15.34 -17.13
N GLU A 347 -9.82 -16.09 -17.70
CA GLU A 347 -10.94 -16.71 -17.01
C GLU A 347 -11.18 -18.08 -17.64
N HIS A 348 -11.33 -19.10 -16.81
CA HIS A 348 -11.60 -20.47 -17.23
C HIS A 348 -12.47 -21.17 -16.19
N GLU A 349 -13.40 -22.00 -16.65
CA GLU A 349 -14.23 -22.82 -15.78
C GLU A 349 -14.07 -24.29 -16.17
N GLU A 350 -13.73 -25.12 -15.19
CA GLU A 350 -13.55 -26.54 -15.36
C GLU A 350 -13.99 -27.28 -14.09
N ASN A 351 -14.77 -28.34 -14.25
CA ASN A 351 -15.27 -29.14 -13.14
C ASN A 351 -15.98 -28.32 -12.04
N GLU A 352 -16.84 -27.40 -12.44
CA GLU A 352 -17.57 -26.47 -11.55
C GLU A 352 -16.67 -25.51 -10.75
N ARG A 353 -15.42 -25.38 -11.14
CA ARG A 353 -14.45 -24.50 -10.52
C ARG A 353 -14.01 -23.42 -11.49
N LYS A 354 -14.11 -22.16 -11.05
CA LYS A 354 -13.63 -21.00 -11.80
C LYS A 354 -12.17 -20.72 -11.48
N TYR A 355 -11.38 -20.51 -12.51
CA TYR A 355 -9.99 -20.05 -12.47
C TYR A 355 -9.93 -18.68 -13.14
N ALA A 356 -9.55 -17.65 -12.40
CA ALA A 356 -9.50 -16.29 -12.91
C ALA A 356 -8.57 -15.41 -12.07
N TYR A 357 -8.14 -14.31 -12.65
CA TYR A 357 -7.49 -13.23 -11.89
C TYR A 357 -8.54 -12.27 -11.31
N ASP A 358 -9.46 -12.80 -10.51
CA ASP A 358 -10.49 -12.00 -9.84
C ASP A 358 -9.88 -11.09 -8.76
N LYS A 359 -8.82 -11.53 -8.11
CA LYS A 359 -7.87 -10.65 -7.42
C LYS A 359 -6.81 -10.24 -8.44
N VAL A 360 -6.77 -8.97 -8.76
CA VAL A 360 -5.81 -8.41 -9.72
C VAL A 360 -4.39 -8.67 -9.25
N ILE A 361 -3.53 -9.10 -10.17
CA ILE A 361 -2.09 -9.14 -9.94
C ILE A 361 -1.49 -7.88 -10.55
N MET A 362 -0.75 -7.14 -9.76
CA MET A 362 0.03 -6.00 -10.21
C MET A 362 1.50 -6.30 -9.93
N LEU A 363 2.31 -6.29 -10.97
CA LEU A 363 3.75 -6.40 -10.91
C LEU A 363 4.35 -5.06 -11.33
N ALA A 364 4.91 -4.34 -10.37
CA ALA A 364 5.75 -3.19 -10.65
C ALA A 364 7.18 -3.68 -10.86
N GLY A 365 7.83 -3.21 -11.91
CA GLY A 365 9.22 -3.51 -12.18
C GLY A 365 10.01 -2.25 -12.46
N GLY A 366 11.31 -2.28 -12.19
CA GLY A 366 12.17 -1.15 -12.45
C GLY A 366 13.63 -1.52 -12.64
N VAL A 367 14.31 -0.62 -13.32
CA VAL A 367 15.74 -0.68 -13.62
C VAL A 367 16.41 0.65 -13.26
N GLY A 368 17.62 0.56 -12.74
CA GLY A 368 18.40 1.72 -12.39
C GLY A 368 19.88 1.43 -12.33
#